data_f78718fce327253fa187e27031c7990d
#
_entry.id   f78718fce327253fa187e27031c7990d
#
_cell.length_a   1.000
_cell.length_b   1.000
_cell.length_c   1.000
_cell.angle_alpha   90.00
_cell.angle_beta   90.00
_cell.angle_gamma   90.00
#
_symmetry.space_group_name_H-M   'P 1'
#
loop_
_entity.id
_entity.type
_entity.pdbx_description
1 polymer ?
#
loop_
_entity_poly.entity_id
_entity_poly.type
_entity_poly.pdbx_seq_one_letter_code
_entity_poly.pdbx_strand_id
1 'polypeptide(L)'
;QFIGFPLFEDRLRLFEIYESELIEWNTRFNLTAIKNPDEIRTKHFLDSLSCALAINDFNGRSLVDVGTGAGFPGIPLKIIFPDLKLTLVDSVGKKLVFCQHIIDRLSLTDCRIIHARAEDLGKDPLHRERYDIAVARAVTGLSALSELLLPLVKRKGIMIAQKGETAAEELKAAEKAIRILGG
;
A
#
# COMPACT_ATOMS: atom_id res chain seq x y z
N GLN A 1 -16.30 -13.91 -5.73
CA GLN A 1 -16.64 -12.52 -6.13
C GLN A 1 -16.76 -11.63 -4.88
N PHE A 2 -15.66 -11.55 -4.11
CA PHE A 2 -15.67 -10.87 -2.80
C PHE A 2 -15.42 -9.35 -2.91
N ILE A 3 -14.85 -8.86 -4.00
CA ILE A 3 -14.39 -7.47 -4.16
C ILE A 3 -15.01 -6.78 -5.39
N GLY A 4 -15.99 -7.38 -6.03
CA GLY A 4 -16.80 -6.74 -7.08
C GLY A 4 -16.18 -6.65 -8.48
N PHE A 5 -14.91 -7.09 -8.70
CA PHE A 5 -14.34 -7.15 -10.04
C PHE A 5 -13.88 -8.56 -10.40
N PRO A 6 -13.97 -8.93 -11.69
CA PRO A 6 -13.47 -10.21 -12.17
C PRO A 6 -11.92 -10.21 -12.11
N LEU A 7 -11.35 -11.26 -11.53
CA LEU A 7 -9.93 -11.55 -11.69
C LEU A 7 -9.75 -12.34 -12.99
N PHE A 8 -9.21 -11.70 -14.01
CA PHE A 8 -8.86 -12.35 -15.26
C PHE A 8 -7.60 -13.21 -15.09
N GLU A 9 -7.45 -14.23 -15.94
CA GLU A 9 -6.33 -15.20 -15.84
C GLU A 9 -4.95 -14.55 -15.89
N ASP A 10 -4.78 -13.50 -16.70
CA ASP A 10 -3.53 -12.74 -16.78
C ASP A 10 -3.15 -12.12 -15.43
N ARG A 11 -4.13 -11.60 -14.67
CA ARG A 11 -3.90 -11.03 -13.33
C ARG A 11 -3.60 -12.09 -12.29
N LEU A 12 -4.31 -13.21 -12.36
CA LEU A 12 -4.03 -14.35 -11.46
C LEU A 12 -2.60 -14.85 -11.61
N ARG A 13 -2.11 -14.94 -12.86
CA ARG A 13 -0.72 -15.32 -13.13
C ARG A 13 0.30 -14.36 -12.50
N LEU A 14 0.03 -13.06 -12.50
CA LEU A 14 0.91 -12.09 -11.83
C LEU A 14 0.94 -12.31 -10.32
N PHE A 15 -0.19 -12.63 -9.69
CA PHE A 15 -0.22 -12.98 -8.27
C PHE A 15 0.51 -14.27 -7.95
N GLU A 16 0.43 -15.30 -8.80
CA GLU A 16 1.17 -16.56 -8.64
C GLU A 16 2.69 -16.31 -8.68
N ILE A 17 3.17 -15.50 -9.62
CA ILE A 17 4.58 -15.11 -9.71
C ILE A 17 4.98 -14.34 -8.43
N TYR A 18 4.18 -13.35 -8.02
CA TYR A 18 4.46 -12.58 -6.83
C TYR A 18 4.53 -13.45 -5.55
N GLU A 19 3.60 -14.39 -5.39
CA GLU A 19 3.59 -15.35 -4.28
C GLU A 19 4.87 -16.19 -4.26
N SER A 20 5.26 -16.76 -5.39
CA SER A 20 6.47 -17.56 -5.51
C SER A 20 7.73 -16.78 -5.15
N GLU A 21 7.88 -15.57 -5.70
CA GLU A 21 9.01 -14.69 -5.42
C GLU A 21 9.02 -14.24 -3.94
N LEU A 22 7.86 -13.92 -3.36
CA LEU A 22 7.75 -13.54 -1.95
C LEU A 22 8.21 -14.68 -1.03
N ILE A 23 7.78 -15.92 -1.30
CA ILE A 23 8.17 -17.10 -0.51
C ILE A 23 9.68 -17.32 -0.61
N GLU A 24 10.25 -17.27 -1.81
CA GLU A 24 11.67 -17.46 -2.02
C GLU A 24 12.50 -16.39 -1.29
N TRP A 25 12.19 -15.11 -1.54
CA TRP A 25 12.94 -14.00 -0.94
C TRP A 25 12.79 -13.94 0.58
N ASN A 26 11.63 -14.33 1.11
CA ASN A 26 11.38 -14.33 2.54
C ASN A 26 12.28 -15.31 3.30
N THR A 27 12.85 -16.32 2.64
CA THR A 27 13.85 -17.21 3.24
C THR A 27 15.16 -16.49 3.60
N ARG A 28 15.46 -15.38 2.93
CA ARG A 28 16.72 -14.64 3.05
C ARG A 28 16.55 -13.30 3.78
N PHE A 29 15.41 -12.63 3.62
CA PHE A 29 15.24 -11.21 4.00
C PHE A 29 14.21 -10.94 5.10
N ASN A 30 13.47 -11.93 5.58
CA ASN A 30 12.38 -11.72 6.56
C ASN A 30 11.44 -10.58 6.15
N LEU A 31 10.85 -10.69 4.96
CA LEU A 31 9.97 -9.68 4.39
C LEU A 31 8.61 -9.66 5.08
N THR A 32 8.14 -10.84 5.49
CA THR A 32 6.86 -11.06 6.19
C THR A 32 6.94 -12.22 7.17
N ALA A 33 6.14 -12.15 8.23
CA ALA A 33 5.98 -13.28 9.16
C ALA A 33 5.10 -14.40 8.58
N ILE A 34 4.27 -14.10 7.57
CA ILE A 34 3.36 -15.05 6.93
C ILE A 34 4.14 -15.84 5.88
N LYS A 35 4.17 -17.17 6.05
CA LYS A 35 4.92 -18.09 5.18
C LYS A 35 4.02 -19.08 4.43
N ASN A 36 2.82 -19.31 4.91
CA ASN A 36 1.85 -20.21 4.29
C ASN A 36 1.25 -19.56 3.03
N PRO A 37 1.24 -20.21 1.84
CA PRO A 37 0.69 -19.66 0.60
C PRO A 37 -0.77 -19.22 0.73
N ASP A 38 -1.64 -20.01 1.36
CA ASP A 38 -3.06 -19.66 1.52
C ASP A 38 -3.24 -18.43 2.42
N GLU A 39 -2.37 -18.27 3.44
CA GLU A 39 -2.37 -17.07 4.27
C GLU A 39 -1.81 -15.86 3.50
N ILE A 40 -0.83 -16.03 2.62
CA ILE A 40 -0.35 -14.96 1.73
C ILE A 40 -1.49 -14.46 0.85
N ARG A 41 -2.23 -15.38 0.21
CA ARG A 41 -3.37 -15.05 -0.65
C ARG A 41 -4.47 -14.31 0.09
N THR A 42 -4.80 -14.73 1.30
CA THR A 42 -5.89 -14.13 2.08
C THR A 42 -5.45 -12.88 2.84
N LYS A 43 -4.36 -12.96 3.62
CA LYS A 43 -3.92 -11.91 4.55
C LYS A 43 -3.02 -10.85 3.89
N HIS A 44 -2.47 -11.13 2.70
CA HIS A 44 -1.70 -10.13 1.97
C HIS A 44 -2.44 -9.69 0.70
N PHE A 45 -2.73 -10.59 -0.24
CA PHE A 45 -3.30 -10.17 -1.52
C PHE A 45 -4.76 -9.72 -1.38
N LEU A 46 -5.65 -10.58 -0.88
CA LEU A 46 -7.06 -10.25 -0.74
C LEU A 46 -7.29 -9.07 0.21
N ASP A 47 -6.56 -9.04 1.33
CA ASP A 47 -6.61 -7.92 2.26
C ASP A 47 -6.18 -6.61 1.58
N SER A 48 -5.09 -6.61 0.80
CA SER A 48 -4.66 -5.44 0.03
C SER A 48 -5.73 -4.94 -0.94
N LEU A 49 -6.40 -5.86 -1.62
CA LEU A 49 -7.48 -5.54 -2.57
C LEU A 49 -8.74 -5.00 -1.88
N SER A 50 -8.90 -5.20 -0.57
CA SER A 50 -10.01 -4.60 0.19
C SER A 50 -10.01 -3.06 0.16
N CYS A 51 -8.87 -2.42 -0.12
CA CYS A 51 -8.80 -0.98 -0.36
C CYS A 51 -9.76 -0.52 -1.48
N ALA A 52 -10.07 -1.40 -2.43
CA ALA A 52 -11.00 -1.10 -3.51
C ALA A 52 -12.47 -1.00 -3.06
N LEU A 53 -12.80 -1.42 -1.84
CA LEU A 53 -14.11 -1.17 -1.24
C LEU A 53 -14.29 0.32 -0.85
N ALA A 54 -13.18 1.04 -0.63
CA ALA A 54 -13.21 2.46 -0.32
C ALA A 54 -13.22 3.33 -1.59
N ILE A 55 -12.66 2.83 -2.68
CA ILE A 55 -12.56 3.56 -3.96
C ILE A 55 -12.78 2.57 -5.09
N ASN A 56 -13.81 2.79 -5.90
CA ASN A 56 -14.19 1.88 -6.98
C ASN A 56 -13.17 1.79 -8.13
N ASP A 57 -12.38 2.86 -8.35
CA ASP A 57 -11.40 2.90 -9.44
C ASP A 57 -10.14 3.67 -9.04
N PHE A 58 -9.00 3.03 -9.24
CA PHE A 58 -7.67 3.57 -8.98
C PHE A 58 -6.94 3.97 -10.28
N ASN A 59 -7.46 3.64 -11.46
CA ASN A 59 -6.78 3.92 -12.72
C ASN A 59 -6.56 5.43 -12.93
N GLY A 60 -5.37 5.76 -13.43
CA GLY A 60 -4.95 7.14 -13.68
C GLY A 60 -4.63 7.96 -12.43
N ARG A 61 -4.96 7.47 -11.23
CA ARG A 61 -4.68 8.16 -9.96
C ARG A 61 -3.24 7.95 -9.51
N SER A 62 -2.73 8.91 -8.75
CA SER A 62 -1.45 8.79 -8.05
C SER A 62 -1.66 8.27 -6.63
N LEU A 63 -1.00 7.16 -6.29
CA LEU A 63 -1.04 6.53 -4.97
C LEU A 63 0.35 6.47 -4.36
N VAL A 64 0.45 6.83 -3.08
CA VAL A 64 1.63 6.56 -2.26
C VAL A 64 1.30 5.51 -1.20
N ASP A 65 2.09 4.46 -1.15
CA ASP A 65 2.02 3.38 -0.15
C ASP A 65 3.15 3.56 0.85
N VAL A 66 2.81 3.96 2.07
CA VAL A 66 3.76 4.33 3.12
C VAL A 66 3.96 3.18 4.10
N GLY A 67 5.23 2.80 4.27
CA GLY A 67 5.57 1.59 5.00
C GLY A 67 5.18 0.33 4.24
N THR A 68 5.43 0.35 2.93
CA THR A 68 4.95 -0.66 1.97
C THR A 68 5.41 -2.08 2.30
N GLY A 69 6.50 -2.24 3.03
CA GLY A 69 7.04 -3.55 3.36
C GLY A 69 7.44 -4.34 2.12
N ALA A 70 6.84 -5.48 1.96
CA ALA A 70 7.02 -6.31 0.77
C ALA A 70 6.10 -5.89 -0.40
N GLY A 71 5.63 -4.63 -0.44
CA GLY A 71 4.81 -4.09 -1.53
C GLY A 71 3.30 -4.09 -1.23
N PHE A 72 2.89 -4.16 0.04
CA PHE A 72 1.47 -4.24 0.43
C PHE A 72 0.95 -2.97 1.10
N PRO A 73 -0.19 -2.43 0.64
CA PRO A 73 -1.12 -2.95 -0.36
C PRO A 73 -0.82 -2.48 -1.81
N GLY A 74 0.22 -1.70 -2.06
CA GLY A 74 0.45 -0.99 -3.32
C GLY A 74 0.57 -1.89 -4.55
N ILE A 75 1.42 -2.92 -4.51
CA ILE A 75 1.65 -3.81 -5.67
C ILE A 75 0.40 -4.62 -6.04
N PRO A 76 -0.35 -5.26 -5.11
CA PRO A 76 -1.63 -5.88 -5.44
C PRO A 76 -2.63 -4.95 -6.13
N LEU A 77 -2.73 -3.70 -5.65
CA LEU A 77 -3.58 -2.69 -6.28
C LEU A 77 -3.09 -2.36 -7.70
N LYS A 78 -1.78 -2.23 -7.91
CA LYS A 78 -1.19 -1.98 -9.23
C LYS A 78 -1.43 -3.13 -10.21
N ILE A 79 -1.40 -4.37 -9.76
CA ILE A 79 -1.73 -5.54 -10.58
C ILE A 79 -3.16 -5.44 -11.10
N ILE A 80 -4.12 -5.02 -10.28
CA ILE A 80 -5.54 -4.93 -10.66
C ILE A 80 -5.83 -3.64 -11.44
N PHE A 81 -5.17 -2.53 -11.10
CA PHE A 81 -5.36 -1.22 -11.72
C PHE A 81 -4.07 -0.81 -12.45
N PRO A 82 -3.86 -1.26 -13.71
CA PRO A 82 -2.58 -1.11 -14.41
C PRO A 82 -2.19 0.36 -14.68
N ASP A 83 -3.16 1.27 -14.76
CA ASP A 83 -2.90 2.70 -14.98
C ASP A 83 -2.67 3.49 -13.67
N LEU A 84 -2.66 2.81 -12.51
CA LEU A 84 -2.32 3.40 -11.23
C LEU A 84 -0.86 3.87 -11.23
N LYS A 85 -0.61 5.13 -10.87
CA LYS A 85 0.74 5.68 -10.69
C LYS A 85 1.17 5.42 -9.25
N LEU A 86 1.98 4.38 -9.05
CA LEU A 86 2.33 3.87 -7.73
C LEU A 86 3.66 4.41 -7.23
N THR A 87 3.68 4.92 -5.99
CA THR A 87 4.90 5.25 -5.26
C THR A 87 4.96 4.41 -3.99
N LEU A 88 6.01 3.57 -3.87
CA LEU A 88 6.27 2.72 -2.71
C LEU A 88 7.31 3.37 -1.81
N VAL A 89 7.01 3.51 -0.53
CA VAL A 89 7.90 4.16 0.46
C VAL A 89 8.14 3.21 1.63
N ASP A 90 9.38 3.00 1.99
CA ASP A 90 9.76 2.30 3.24
C ASP A 90 11.09 2.85 3.76
N SER A 91 11.29 2.80 5.07
CA SER A 91 12.55 3.16 5.71
C SER A 91 13.57 2.02 5.72
N VAL A 92 13.16 0.82 5.29
CA VAL A 92 13.98 -0.39 5.28
C VAL A 92 14.38 -0.74 3.85
N GLY A 93 15.58 -0.32 3.44
CA GLY A 93 16.06 -0.45 2.06
C GLY A 93 15.98 -1.86 1.47
N LYS A 94 16.26 -2.92 2.27
CA LYS A 94 16.18 -4.32 1.80
C LYS A 94 14.77 -4.72 1.34
N LYS A 95 13.70 -4.13 1.92
CA LYS A 95 12.33 -4.37 1.49
C LYS A 95 12.06 -3.73 0.14
N LEU A 96 12.61 -2.55 -0.08
CA LEU A 96 12.51 -1.82 -1.34
C LEU A 96 13.26 -2.52 -2.48
N VAL A 97 14.37 -3.21 -2.18
CA VAL A 97 15.06 -4.06 -3.17
C VAL A 97 14.13 -5.18 -3.65
N PHE A 98 13.39 -5.81 -2.75
CA PHE A 98 12.37 -6.78 -3.12
C PHE A 98 11.24 -6.16 -3.94
N CYS A 99 10.74 -4.98 -3.53
CA CYS A 99 9.70 -4.28 -4.30
C CYS A 99 10.16 -3.97 -5.73
N GLN A 100 11.42 -3.51 -5.92
CA GLN A 100 11.97 -3.29 -7.24
C GLN A 100 12.04 -4.59 -8.05
N HIS A 101 12.52 -5.67 -7.45
CA HIS A 101 12.54 -6.98 -8.09
C HIS A 101 11.14 -7.41 -8.59
N ILE A 102 10.11 -7.24 -7.77
CA ILE A 102 8.72 -7.57 -8.17
C ILE A 102 8.21 -6.65 -9.28
N ILE A 103 8.47 -5.35 -9.22
CA ILE A 103 8.11 -4.41 -10.28
C ILE A 103 8.69 -4.87 -11.62
N ASP A 104 9.98 -5.20 -11.64
CA ASP A 104 10.70 -5.64 -12.84
C ASP A 104 10.18 -7.02 -13.32
N ARG A 105 10.02 -7.95 -12.38
CA ARG A 105 9.58 -9.33 -12.66
C ARG A 105 8.18 -9.41 -13.26
N LEU A 106 7.28 -8.52 -12.80
CA LEU A 106 5.91 -8.43 -13.28
C LEU A 106 5.74 -7.38 -14.41
N SER A 107 6.83 -6.71 -14.83
CA SER A 107 6.83 -5.65 -15.84
C SER A 107 5.82 -4.54 -15.54
N LEU A 108 5.72 -4.12 -14.27
CA LEU A 108 4.81 -3.06 -13.85
C LEU A 108 5.38 -1.69 -14.25
N THR A 109 4.58 -0.90 -14.95
CA THR A 109 4.94 0.47 -15.37
C THR A 109 4.49 1.51 -14.34
N ASP A 110 4.93 2.77 -14.47
CA ASP A 110 4.52 3.89 -13.60
C ASP A 110 4.65 3.59 -12.08
N CYS A 111 5.71 2.85 -11.72
CA CYS A 111 6.07 2.58 -10.34
C CYS A 111 7.32 3.35 -9.94
N ARG A 112 7.33 3.92 -8.73
CA ARG A 112 8.47 4.61 -8.13
C ARG A 112 8.75 4.04 -6.75
N ILE A 113 10.03 3.98 -6.39
CA ILE A 113 10.48 3.55 -5.06
C ILE A 113 11.21 4.71 -4.39
N ILE A 114 10.87 4.95 -3.12
CA ILE A 114 11.51 5.99 -2.31
C ILE A 114 11.95 5.38 -0.99
N HIS A 115 13.26 5.42 -0.72
CA HIS A 115 13.82 5.05 0.56
C HIS A 115 13.83 6.27 1.48
N ALA A 116 12.81 6.42 2.29
CA ALA A 116 12.63 7.54 3.21
C ALA A 116 11.76 7.15 4.42
N ARG A 117 11.82 7.99 5.46
CA ARG A 117 10.81 7.97 6.52
C ARG A 117 9.59 8.78 6.08
N ALA A 118 8.42 8.37 6.53
CA ALA A 118 7.15 9.04 6.20
C ALA A 118 7.14 10.51 6.64
N GLU A 119 7.71 10.79 7.81
CA GLU A 119 7.80 12.14 8.39
C GLU A 119 8.62 13.11 7.52
N ASP A 120 9.64 12.60 6.85
CA ASP A 120 10.49 13.39 5.96
C ASP A 120 9.76 13.66 4.64
N LEU A 121 9.07 12.63 4.13
CA LEU A 121 8.29 12.74 2.89
C LEU A 121 7.19 13.80 3.00
N GLY A 122 6.48 13.84 4.13
CA GLY A 122 5.42 14.83 4.38
C GLY A 122 5.91 16.29 4.46
N LYS A 123 7.22 16.48 4.67
CA LYS A 123 7.87 17.81 4.69
C LYS A 123 8.45 18.22 3.33
N ASP A 124 8.71 17.25 2.45
CA ASP A 124 9.29 17.49 1.12
C ASP A 124 8.24 18.11 0.18
N PRO A 125 8.47 19.31 -0.36
CA PRO A 125 7.56 19.95 -1.32
C PRO A 125 7.29 19.14 -2.59
N LEU A 126 8.17 18.19 -2.93
CA LEU A 126 7.98 17.30 -4.07
C LEU A 126 6.91 16.23 -3.79
N HIS A 127 6.61 15.96 -2.53
CA HIS A 127 5.70 14.91 -2.10
C HIS A 127 4.48 15.41 -1.34
N ARG A 128 4.61 16.55 -0.66
CA ARG A 128 3.52 17.17 0.10
C ARG A 128 2.35 17.55 -0.81
N GLU A 129 1.14 17.09 -0.49
CA GLU A 129 -0.10 17.34 -1.24
C GLU A 129 -0.01 16.98 -2.74
N ARG A 130 0.68 15.85 -3.05
CA ARG A 130 0.91 15.42 -4.44
C ARG A 130 0.16 14.19 -4.85
N TYR A 131 -0.37 13.41 -3.92
CA TYR A 131 -1.01 12.15 -4.21
C TYR A 131 -2.53 12.24 -4.13
N ASP A 132 -3.21 11.56 -5.04
CA ASP A 132 -4.67 11.44 -4.99
C ASP A 132 -5.09 10.51 -3.84
N ILE A 133 -4.24 9.52 -3.54
CA ILE A 133 -4.46 8.51 -2.52
C ILE A 133 -3.17 8.30 -1.73
N ALA A 134 -3.27 8.30 -0.40
CA ALA A 134 -2.22 7.79 0.48
C ALA A 134 -2.77 6.56 1.23
N VAL A 135 -2.01 5.47 1.18
CA VAL A 135 -2.39 4.22 1.84
C VAL A 135 -1.29 3.74 2.77
N ALA A 136 -1.66 3.11 3.86
CA ALA A 136 -0.75 2.37 4.71
C ALA A 136 -1.45 1.21 5.41
N ARG A 137 -0.67 0.15 5.69
CA ARG A 137 -1.08 -1.03 6.45
C ARG A 137 -0.07 -1.34 7.56
N ALA A 138 -0.55 -1.62 8.76
CA ALA A 138 0.25 -2.10 9.89
C ALA A 138 1.47 -1.23 10.27
N VAL A 139 1.39 0.10 10.09
CA VAL A 139 2.51 1.02 10.38
C VAL A 139 2.49 1.47 11.84
N THR A 140 1.38 2.10 12.28
CA THR A 140 1.23 2.66 13.64
C THR A 140 -0.25 2.88 13.97
N GLY A 141 -0.55 3.37 15.18
CA GLY A 141 -1.92 3.78 15.57
C GLY A 141 -2.47 4.89 14.67
N LEU A 142 -3.79 4.96 14.51
CA LEU A 142 -4.44 5.80 13.49
C LEU A 142 -4.15 7.30 13.65
N SER A 143 -4.04 7.82 14.89
CA SER A 143 -3.70 9.23 15.13
C SER A 143 -2.35 9.60 14.52
N ALA A 144 -1.30 8.85 14.85
CA ALA A 144 0.04 9.06 14.30
C ALA A 144 0.07 8.78 12.79
N LEU A 145 -0.65 7.75 12.33
CA LEU A 145 -0.74 7.46 10.90
C LEU A 145 -1.36 8.61 10.10
N SER A 146 -2.36 9.29 10.67
CA SER A 146 -2.97 10.47 10.05
C SER A 146 -1.97 11.62 9.88
N GLU A 147 -1.09 11.83 10.86
CA GLU A 147 -0.01 12.82 10.76
C GLU A 147 1.01 12.51 9.66
N LEU A 148 1.21 11.23 9.38
CA LEU A 148 2.13 10.76 8.34
C LEU A 148 1.52 10.83 6.93
N LEU A 149 0.24 10.49 6.78
CA LEU A 149 -0.39 10.32 5.47
C LEU A 149 -1.12 11.55 4.97
N LEU A 150 -1.87 12.28 5.82
CA LEU A 150 -2.65 13.44 5.37
C LEU A 150 -1.81 14.53 4.71
N PRO A 151 -0.57 14.83 5.17
CA PRO A 151 0.28 15.79 4.47
C PRO A 151 0.66 15.42 3.04
N LEU A 152 0.57 14.14 2.66
CA LEU A 152 0.91 13.66 1.32
C LEU A 152 -0.27 13.77 0.34
N VAL A 153 -1.50 13.83 0.88
CA VAL A 153 -2.72 13.79 0.09
C VAL A 153 -3.06 15.18 -0.44
N LYS A 154 -3.42 15.26 -1.71
CA LYS A 154 -4.01 16.47 -2.33
C LYS A 154 -5.28 16.89 -1.60
N ARG A 155 -5.64 18.16 -1.73
CA ARG A 155 -6.98 18.59 -1.29
C ARG A 155 -8.05 17.78 -2.04
N LYS A 156 -9.04 17.24 -1.29
CA LYS A 156 -10.06 16.30 -1.76
C LYS A 156 -9.53 14.93 -2.18
N GLY A 157 -8.27 14.62 -1.90
CA GLY A 157 -7.75 13.26 -2.03
C GLY A 157 -8.20 12.38 -0.87
N ILE A 158 -7.77 11.14 -0.84
CA ILE A 158 -8.24 10.12 0.10
C ILE A 158 -7.07 9.48 0.84
N MET A 159 -7.20 9.38 2.16
CA MET A 159 -6.34 8.55 2.99
C MET A 159 -7.03 7.22 3.27
N ILE A 160 -6.34 6.10 3.05
CA ILE A 160 -6.80 4.76 3.38
C ILE A 160 -5.87 4.16 4.42
N ALA A 161 -6.39 3.89 5.61
CA ALA A 161 -5.68 3.17 6.67
C ALA A 161 -6.26 1.77 6.81
N GLN A 162 -5.49 0.74 6.42
CA GLN A 162 -5.91 -0.64 6.67
C GLN A 162 -5.65 -0.99 8.13
N LYS A 163 -6.71 -1.27 8.86
CA LYS A 163 -6.72 -1.57 10.29
C LYS A 163 -7.45 -2.88 10.56
N GLY A 164 -7.09 -3.53 11.67
CA GLY A 164 -7.74 -4.74 12.14
C GLY A 164 -9.01 -4.47 12.97
N GLU A 165 -9.29 -5.36 13.90
CA GLU A 165 -10.51 -5.37 14.72
C GLU A 165 -10.69 -4.11 15.57
N THR A 166 -9.62 -3.42 15.95
CA THR A 166 -9.64 -2.18 16.74
C THR A 166 -9.90 -0.91 15.94
N ALA A 167 -10.21 -1.02 14.63
CA ALA A 167 -10.37 0.12 13.74
C ALA A 167 -11.33 1.20 14.24
N ALA A 168 -12.48 0.79 14.81
CA ALA A 168 -13.49 1.72 15.31
C ALA A 168 -13.01 2.50 16.55
N GLU A 169 -12.30 1.84 17.46
CA GLU A 169 -11.73 2.46 18.66
C GLU A 169 -10.59 3.43 18.29
N GLU A 170 -9.71 3.00 17.37
CA GLU A 170 -8.65 3.85 16.86
C GLU A 170 -9.20 5.08 16.13
N LEU A 171 -10.28 4.94 15.35
CA LEU A 171 -10.93 6.05 14.66
C LEU A 171 -11.44 7.10 15.66
N LYS A 172 -12.14 6.67 16.70
CA LYS A 172 -12.64 7.55 17.76
C LYS A 172 -11.50 8.30 18.46
N ALA A 173 -10.40 7.63 18.75
CA ALA A 173 -9.23 8.22 19.37
C ALA A 173 -8.50 9.22 18.42
N ALA A 174 -8.53 8.98 17.11
CA ALA A 174 -7.86 9.79 16.09
C ALA A 174 -8.70 10.98 15.59
N GLU A 175 -10.00 11.05 15.90
CA GLU A 175 -10.93 12.05 15.34
C GLU A 175 -10.42 13.49 15.47
N LYS A 176 -9.89 13.84 16.66
CA LYS A 176 -9.33 15.18 16.88
C LYS A 176 -8.11 15.46 16.01
N ALA A 177 -7.20 14.49 15.90
CA ALA A 177 -5.99 14.63 15.06
C ALA A 177 -6.36 14.78 13.58
N ILE A 178 -7.25 13.92 13.09
CA ILE A 178 -7.73 13.97 11.70
C ILE A 178 -8.32 15.33 11.38
N ARG A 179 -9.21 15.85 12.25
CA ARG A 179 -9.85 17.17 12.06
C ARG A 179 -8.85 18.33 12.06
N ILE A 180 -7.84 18.31 12.94
CA ILE A 180 -6.78 19.34 12.97
C ILE A 180 -5.95 19.32 11.67
N LEU A 181 -5.73 18.14 11.11
CA LEU A 181 -4.95 17.93 9.88
C LEU A 181 -5.75 18.20 8.61
N GLY A 182 -7.06 18.49 8.71
CA GLY A 182 -7.92 18.82 7.57
C GLY A 182 -8.58 17.61 6.90
N GLY A 183 -8.64 16.47 7.59
CA GLY A 183 -9.35 15.26 7.18
C GLY A 183 -10.78 15.16 7.72
#